data_643ebd2385f68dcc702eec2ae1e4f06e
#
_entry.id   643ebd2385f68dcc702eec2ae1e4f06e
#
_cell.length_a   1.000
_cell.length_b   1.000
_cell.length_c   1.000
_cell.angle_alpha   90.00
_cell.angle_beta   90.00
_cell.angle_gamma   90.00
#
_symmetry.space_group_name_H-M   'P 1'
#
loop_
_entity.id
_entity.type
_entity.pdbx_description
1 polymer ?
#
loop_
_entity_poly.entity_id
_entity_poly.type
_entity_poly.pdbx_seq_one_letter_code
_entity_poly.pdbx_strand_id
1 'polypeptide(L)'
;MRFGFAFPQIGSLAGPQAVVMVAKRAEELGYDSLWVLDRILWPVNPRAPYPIGDGSLPVQYKSVLDPVETLTFAAAHTSRIALATGVLNIPWYNPVLLARRLTTLDVLSSGRLRAGFGIGWSPDEYEAAGATWQDRGKRADEAIDILKKIWTTDPVEYQG
;
A
#
# COMPACT_ATOMS: atom_id res chain seq x y z
N MET A 1 -1.31 -14.47 20.03
CA MET A 1 -0.63 -14.46 18.72
C MET A 1 -1.54 -13.74 17.75
N ARG A 2 -1.01 -12.92 16.80
CA ARG A 2 -1.81 -12.20 15.81
C ARG A 2 -1.51 -12.75 14.42
N PHE A 3 -2.56 -12.96 13.61
CA PHE A 3 -2.44 -13.51 12.26
C PHE A 3 -2.96 -12.52 11.24
N GLY A 4 -2.14 -12.20 10.24
CA GLY A 4 -2.53 -11.44 9.07
C GLY A 4 -2.76 -12.35 7.87
N PHE A 5 -3.59 -11.91 6.93
CA PHE A 5 -3.89 -12.61 5.69
C PHE A 5 -3.52 -11.73 4.47
N ALA A 6 -2.78 -12.30 3.51
CA ALA A 6 -2.49 -11.62 2.24
C ALA A 6 -3.77 -11.55 1.39
N PHE A 7 -4.11 -10.34 0.95
CA PHE A 7 -5.39 -10.08 0.27
C PHE A 7 -5.33 -10.45 -1.21
N PRO A 8 -6.43 -10.90 -1.85
CA PRO A 8 -6.45 -11.26 -3.27
C PRO A 8 -6.48 -10.01 -4.16
N GLN A 9 -5.38 -9.27 -4.12
CA GLN A 9 -5.18 -7.99 -4.81
C GLN A 9 -4.50 -8.17 -6.16
N ILE A 10 -3.87 -9.33 -6.41
CA ILE A 10 -3.00 -9.58 -7.54
C ILE A 10 -3.48 -10.74 -8.41
N GLY A 11 -3.12 -10.69 -9.71
CA GLY A 11 -3.37 -11.76 -10.67
C GLY A 11 -4.82 -11.91 -11.07
N SER A 12 -5.17 -13.06 -11.61
CA SER A 12 -6.50 -13.35 -12.16
C SER A 12 -7.63 -13.43 -11.12
N LEU A 13 -7.28 -13.58 -9.84
CA LEU A 13 -8.24 -13.61 -8.73
C LEU A 13 -8.56 -12.21 -8.19
N ALA A 14 -7.81 -11.19 -8.59
CA ALA A 14 -8.05 -9.81 -8.16
C ALA A 14 -9.38 -9.29 -8.76
N GLY A 15 -10.36 -9.05 -7.91
CA GLY A 15 -11.67 -8.58 -8.34
C GLY A 15 -12.65 -8.39 -7.19
N PRO A 16 -13.78 -7.71 -7.42
CA PRO A 16 -14.68 -7.28 -6.35
C PRO A 16 -15.25 -8.47 -5.54
N GLN A 17 -15.61 -9.57 -6.20
CA GLN A 17 -16.18 -10.74 -5.52
C GLN A 17 -15.15 -11.40 -4.60
N ALA A 18 -13.90 -11.58 -5.05
CA ALA A 18 -12.84 -12.16 -4.25
C ALA A 18 -12.46 -11.26 -3.09
N VAL A 19 -12.38 -9.94 -3.32
CA VAL A 19 -12.10 -8.95 -2.27
C VAL A 19 -13.16 -9.03 -1.17
N VAL A 20 -14.44 -8.98 -1.50
CA VAL A 20 -15.53 -9.04 -0.52
C VAL A 20 -15.56 -10.38 0.21
N MET A 21 -15.48 -11.49 -0.53
CA MET A 21 -15.55 -12.83 0.04
C MET A 21 -14.40 -13.06 1.04
N VAL A 22 -13.17 -12.76 0.64
CA VAL A 22 -11.99 -12.98 1.50
C VAL A 22 -12.01 -12.03 2.70
N ALA A 23 -12.40 -10.76 2.52
CA ALA A 23 -12.49 -9.81 3.62
C ALA A 23 -13.44 -10.29 4.72
N LYS A 24 -14.66 -10.65 4.34
CA LYS A 24 -15.67 -11.16 5.27
C LYS A 24 -15.22 -12.47 5.92
N ARG A 25 -14.72 -13.41 5.12
CA ARG A 25 -14.35 -14.72 5.63
C ARG A 25 -13.15 -14.67 6.57
N ALA A 26 -12.15 -13.83 6.28
CA ALA A 26 -11.02 -13.63 7.18
C ALA A 26 -11.48 -13.02 8.53
N GLU A 27 -12.37 -12.04 8.49
CA GLU A 27 -12.93 -11.44 9.70
C GLU A 27 -13.76 -12.45 10.52
N GLU A 28 -14.58 -13.28 9.87
CA GLU A 28 -15.36 -14.34 10.51
C GLU A 28 -14.46 -15.41 11.18
N LEU A 29 -13.37 -15.80 10.53
CA LEU A 29 -12.41 -16.75 11.03
C LEU A 29 -11.49 -16.20 12.11
N GLY A 30 -11.58 -14.89 12.44
CA GLY A 30 -10.82 -14.27 13.51
C GLY A 30 -9.39 -13.89 13.14
N TYR A 31 -9.09 -13.68 11.84
CA TYR A 31 -7.83 -13.05 11.46
C TYR A 31 -7.77 -11.61 11.97
N ASP A 32 -6.58 -11.17 12.37
CA ASP A 32 -6.36 -9.84 12.94
C ASP A 32 -6.24 -8.75 11.88
N SER A 33 -5.72 -9.08 10.68
CA SER A 33 -5.41 -8.08 9.65
C SER A 33 -5.42 -8.64 8.23
N LEU A 34 -5.80 -7.78 7.27
CA LEU A 34 -5.69 -7.98 5.82
C LEU A 34 -4.55 -7.13 5.28
N TRP A 35 -3.71 -7.70 4.42
CA TRP A 35 -2.51 -7.06 3.91
C TRP A 35 -2.51 -6.96 2.40
N VAL A 36 -2.19 -5.76 1.89
CA VAL A 36 -2.00 -5.47 0.47
C VAL A 36 -0.58 -4.99 0.20
N LEU A 37 -0.13 -5.14 -1.03
CA LEU A 37 1.15 -4.62 -1.52
C LEU A 37 0.92 -3.48 -2.53
N ASP A 38 2.01 -2.78 -2.87
CA ASP A 38 1.99 -1.66 -3.80
C ASP A 38 2.90 -1.94 -5.00
N ARG A 39 2.30 -1.88 -6.20
CA ARG A 39 2.95 -2.00 -7.49
C ARG A 39 2.28 -1.05 -8.48
N ILE A 40 3.08 -0.40 -9.35
CA ILE A 40 2.55 0.52 -10.36
C ILE A 40 2.50 -0.13 -11.75
N LEU A 41 3.52 -0.93 -12.08
CA LEU A 41 3.63 -1.51 -13.41
C LEU A 41 4.37 -2.86 -13.42
N TRP A 42 4.28 -3.54 -14.55
CA TRP A 42 5.10 -4.68 -14.92
C TRP A 42 6.10 -4.25 -16.00
N PRO A 43 7.40 -4.13 -15.72
CA PRO A 43 8.41 -3.80 -16.73
C PRO A 43 8.61 -4.98 -17.68
N VAL A 44 8.61 -4.71 -18.99
CA VAL A 44 8.89 -5.74 -20.02
C VAL A 44 10.37 -6.16 -19.97
N ASN A 45 11.25 -5.20 -19.78
CA ASN A 45 12.69 -5.40 -19.63
C ASN A 45 13.14 -4.77 -18.32
N PRO A 46 13.05 -5.49 -17.17
CA PRO A 46 13.34 -4.92 -15.87
C PRO A 46 14.81 -4.53 -15.72
N ARG A 47 15.08 -3.32 -15.23
CA ARG A 47 16.43 -2.81 -14.96
C ARG A 47 17.06 -3.41 -13.69
N ALA A 48 16.27 -4.01 -12.84
CA ALA A 48 16.73 -4.71 -11.66
C ALA A 48 16.00 -6.05 -11.50
N PRO A 49 16.67 -7.10 -11.03
CA PRO A 49 16.03 -8.37 -10.75
C PRO A 49 15.03 -8.24 -9.59
N TYR A 50 14.03 -9.10 -9.57
CA TYR A 50 13.14 -9.20 -8.41
C TYR A 50 13.94 -9.68 -7.18
N PRO A 51 13.75 -9.05 -5.99
CA PRO A 51 14.60 -9.35 -4.83
C PRO A 51 14.43 -10.73 -4.21
N ILE A 52 13.44 -11.51 -4.66
CA ILE A 52 13.08 -12.81 -4.07
C ILE A 52 13.11 -13.90 -5.14
N GLY A 53 13.51 -15.10 -4.74
CA GLY A 53 13.58 -16.27 -5.63
C GLY A 53 14.72 -16.20 -6.62
N ASP A 54 14.45 -16.54 -7.87
CA ASP A 54 15.42 -16.56 -8.97
C ASP A 54 15.65 -15.18 -9.65
N GLY A 55 15.05 -14.13 -9.12
CA GLY A 55 15.11 -12.79 -9.69
C GLY A 55 14.02 -12.49 -10.73
N SER A 56 13.20 -13.44 -11.07
CA SER A 56 12.07 -13.28 -12.01
C SER A 56 10.90 -12.61 -11.35
N LEU A 57 10.33 -11.60 -12.00
CA LEU A 57 9.11 -10.94 -11.48
C LEU A 57 7.90 -11.87 -11.66
N PRO A 58 7.16 -12.19 -10.58
CA PRO A 58 6.01 -13.08 -10.65
C PRO A 58 4.95 -12.59 -11.64
N VAL A 59 4.50 -13.47 -12.55
CA VAL A 59 3.56 -13.11 -13.63
C VAL A 59 2.24 -12.54 -13.11
N GLN A 60 1.87 -12.88 -11.89
CA GLN A 60 0.67 -12.35 -11.20
C GLN A 60 0.70 -10.83 -11.03
N TYR A 61 1.88 -10.22 -10.98
CA TYR A 61 2.04 -8.76 -10.84
C TYR A 61 1.72 -7.98 -12.13
N LYS A 62 1.35 -8.67 -13.23
CA LYS A 62 0.78 -8.01 -14.41
C LYS A 62 -0.60 -7.39 -14.15
N SER A 63 -1.29 -7.83 -13.11
CA SER A 63 -2.58 -7.30 -12.68
C SER A 63 -2.54 -7.09 -11.17
N VAL A 64 -2.55 -5.84 -10.74
CA VAL A 64 -2.53 -5.45 -9.32
C VAL A 64 -3.57 -4.35 -9.12
N LEU A 65 -4.45 -4.53 -8.14
CA LEU A 65 -5.37 -3.47 -7.72
C LEU A 65 -4.62 -2.47 -6.83
N ASP A 66 -4.98 -1.19 -6.90
CA ASP A 66 -4.40 -0.17 -6.02
C ASP A 66 -4.63 -0.53 -4.55
N PRO A 67 -3.61 -0.39 -3.69
CA PRO A 67 -3.69 -0.79 -2.29
C PRO A 67 -4.72 0.00 -1.48
N VAL A 68 -4.79 1.32 -1.63
CA VAL A 68 -5.67 2.16 -0.82
C VAL A 68 -7.13 1.97 -1.21
N GLU A 69 -7.41 1.93 -2.52
CA GLU A 69 -8.76 1.68 -3.05
C GLU A 69 -9.24 0.27 -2.68
N THR A 70 -8.37 -0.74 -2.75
CA THR A 70 -8.71 -2.12 -2.36
C THR A 70 -9.06 -2.22 -0.88
N LEU A 71 -8.26 -1.60 -0.01
CA LEU A 71 -8.54 -1.57 1.42
C LEU A 71 -9.81 -0.75 1.75
N THR A 72 -10.04 0.35 1.04
CA THR A 72 -11.27 1.15 1.22
C THR A 72 -12.51 0.34 0.84
N PHE A 73 -12.43 -0.41 -0.26
CA PHE A 73 -13.51 -1.31 -0.65
C PHE A 73 -13.72 -2.42 0.39
N ALA A 74 -12.67 -3.02 0.91
CA ALA A 74 -12.75 -4.01 1.99
C ALA A 74 -13.31 -3.42 3.30
N ALA A 75 -12.96 -2.16 3.62
CA ALA A 75 -13.46 -1.45 4.80
C ALA A 75 -14.98 -1.37 4.84
N ALA A 76 -15.62 -1.16 3.68
CA ALA A 76 -17.08 -1.09 3.55
C ALA A 76 -17.79 -2.43 3.80
N HIS A 77 -17.05 -3.55 3.80
CA HIS A 77 -17.59 -4.91 3.95
C HIS A 77 -17.15 -5.61 5.23
N THR A 78 -16.39 -4.93 6.08
CA THR A 78 -15.86 -5.45 7.35
C THR A 78 -16.03 -4.43 8.48
N SER A 79 -15.93 -4.87 9.72
CA SER A 79 -16.17 -3.99 10.90
C SER A 79 -15.06 -4.01 11.95
N ARG A 80 -14.18 -5.02 11.97
CA ARG A 80 -13.20 -5.25 13.04
C ARG A 80 -11.78 -5.48 12.54
N ILE A 81 -11.62 -6.22 11.44
CA ILE A 81 -10.30 -6.63 10.92
C ILE A 81 -9.48 -5.41 10.53
N ALA A 82 -8.21 -5.37 10.95
CA ALA A 82 -7.30 -4.30 10.57
C ALA A 82 -6.96 -4.36 9.08
N LEU A 83 -6.77 -3.20 8.47
CA LEU A 83 -6.49 -3.01 7.06
C LEU A 83 -5.06 -2.49 6.91
N ALA A 84 -4.18 -3.28 6.33
CA ALA A 84 -2.77 -3.02 6.38
C ALA A 84 -2.09 -3.00 5.01
N THR A 85 -1.08 -2.16 4.87
CA THR A 85 -0.21 -2.14 3.70
C THR A 85 1.15 -2.74 4.02
N GLY A 86 1.58 -3.66 3.22
CA GLY A 86 2.89 -4.29 3.34
C GLY A 86 3.59 -4.40 1.99
N VAL A 87 4.06 -3.28 1.48
CA VAL A 87 4.11 -1.89 1.96
C VAL A 87 3.55 -0.92 0.91
N LEU A 88 3.30 0.36 1.28
CA LEU A 88 3.22 1.47 0.32
C LEU A 88 4.62 1.98 0.03
N ASN A 89 4.97 2.12 -1.24
CA ASN A 89 6.27 2.66 -1.64
C ASN A 89 6.22 4.20 -1.60
N ILE A 90 6.41 4.75 -0.40
CA ILE A 90 6.14 6.15 -0.07
C ILE A 90 6.79 7.19 -1.01
N PRO A 91 8.02 7.00 -1.56
CA PRO A 91 8.63 7.98 -2.47
C PRO A 91 7.91 8.15 -3.81
N TRP A 92 6.98 7.26 -4.16
CA TRP A 92 6.19 7.37 -5.39
C TRP A 92 5.03 8.37 -5.28
N TYR A 93 4.71 8.79 -4.07
CA TYR A 93 3.53 9.60 -3.79
C TYR A 93 3.89 11.05 -3.42
N ASN A 94 3.01 11.97 -3.81
CA ASN A 94 2.99 13.27 -3.14
C ASN A 94 2.50 13.08 -1.70
N PRO A 95 3.28 13.49 -0.69
CA PRO A 95 2.96 13.18 0.71
C PRO A 95 1.66 13.81 1.21
N VAL A 96 1.28 14.98 0.71
CA VAL A 96 0.02 15.65 1.10
C VAL A 96 -1.19 14.88 0.56
N LEU A 97 -1.11 14.45 -0.71
CA LEU A 97 -2.18 13.64 -1.32
C LEU A 97 -2.27 12.26 -0.67
N LEU A 98 -1.13 11.66 -0.34
CA LEU A 98 -1.10 10.38 0.36
C LEU A 98 -1.70 10.50 1.77
N ALA A 99 -1.34 11.54 2.54
CA ALA A 99 -1.93 11.81 3.84
C ALA A 99 -3.46 11.88 3.76
N ARG A 100 -3.99 12.64 2.79
CA ARG A 100 -5.42 12.77 2.57
C ARG A 100 -6.09 11.42 2.28
N ARG A 101 -5.51 10.59 1.41
CA ARG A 101 -6.06 9.26 1.07
C ARG A 101 -6.07 8.34 2.28
N LEU A 102 -4.95 8.26 3.01
CA LEU A 102 -4.82 7.42 4.20
C LEU A 102 -5.76 7.88 5.33
N THR A 103 -5.87 9.18 5.57
CA THR A 103 -6.84 9.73 6.53
C THR A 103 -8.28 9.37 6.13
N THR A 104 -8.62 9.48 4.85
CA THR A 104 -9.95 9.10 4.36
C THR A 104 -10.23 7.62 4.64
N LEU A 105 -9.30 6.72 4.32
CA LEU A 105 -9.44 5.30 4.61
C LEU A 105 -9.55 5.03 6.11
N ASP A 106 -8.74 5.69 6.93
CA ASP A 106 -8.76 5.50 8.39
C ASP A 106 -10.12 5.92 8.98
N VAL A 107 -10.63 7.08 8.59
CA VAL A 107 -11.97 7.55 9.01
C VAL A 107 -13.07 6.59 8.55
N LEU A 108 -13.09 6.22 7.26
CA LEU A 108 -14.11 5.30 6.70
C LEU A 108 -14.04 3.89 7.32
N SER A 109 -12.87 3.49 7.77
CA SER A 109 -12.67 2.21 8.45
C SER A 109 -12.81 2.28 9.97
N SER A 110 -13.13 3.44 10.55
CA SER A 110 -13.21 3.66 12.00
C SER A 110 -11.90 3.33 12.73
N GLY A 111 -10.77 3.83 12.22
CA GLY A 111 -9.45 3.71 12.86
C GLY A 111 -8.76 2.36 12.69
N ARG A 112 -9.14 1.58 11.66
CA ARG A 112 -8.57 0.23 11.44
C ARG A 112 -7.36 0.19 10.54
N LEU A 113 -6.94 1.33 9.97
CA LEU A 113 -5.78 1.38 9.09
C LEU A 113 -4.47 1.08 9.84
N ARG A 114 -3.59 0.34 9.19
CA ARG A 114 -2.20 0.09 9.57
C ARG A 114 -1.32 0.36 8.36
N ALA A 115 -0.90 1.61 8.21
CA ALA A 115 -0.07 2.04 7.08
C ALA A 115 1.38 1.61 7.28
N GLY A 116 1.82 0.60 6.53
CA GLY A 116 3.21 0.18 6.43
C GLY A 116 3.86 0.79 5.19
N PHE A 117 5.03 1.40 5.36
CA PHE A 117 5.75 2.11 4.31
C PHE A 117 7.05 1.42 3.93
N GLY A 118 7.44 1.56 2.67
CA GLY A 118 8.70 1.11 2.14
C GLY A 118 9.23 2.08 1.09
N ILE A 119 10.44 1.79 0.60
CA ILE A 119 11.09 2.64 -0.41
C ILE A 119 11.07 2.03 -1.82
N GLY A 120 10.55 0.81 -1.99
CA GLY A 120 10.56 0.11 -3.28
C GLY A 120 11.97 -0.33 -3.74
N TRP A 121 11.99 -1.21 -4.74
CA TRP A 121 13.24 -1.80 -5.27
C TRP A 121 13.39 -1.64 -6.78
N SER A 122 12.32 -1.26 -7.51
CA SER A 122 12.31 -1.21 -8.98
C SER A 122 12.57 0.20 -9.52
N PRO A 123 13.73 0.42 -10.19
CA PRO A 123 13.99 1.70 -10.84
C PRO A 123 12.96 2.05 -11.93
N ASP A 124 12.34 1.05 -12.55
CA ASP A 124 11.31 1.24 -13.59
C ASP A 124 10.04 1.87 -13.02
N GLU A 125 9.64 1.45 -11.81
CA GLU A 125 8.49 2.03 -11.12
C GLU A 125 8.75 3.45 -10.62
N TYR A 126 10.00 3.74 -10.21
CA TYR A 126 10.42 5.10 -9.87
C TYR A 126 10.30 6.05 -11.06
N GLU A 127 10.78 5.64 -12.24
CA GLU A 127 10.65 6.42 -13.46
C GLU A 127 9.18 6.66 -13.82
N ALA A 128 8.34 5.62 -13.76
CA ALA A 128 6.92 5.73 -14.04
C ALA A 128 6.19 6.64 -13.04
N ALA A 129 6.61 6.66 -11.78
CA ALA A 129 6.10 7.56 -10.76
C ALA A 129 6.60 8.99 -10.88
N GLY A 130 7.59 9.27 -11.75
CA GLY A 130 8.29 10.55 -11.79
C GLY A 130 9.13 10.84 -10.53
N ALA A 131 9.52 9.79 -9.80
CA ALA A 131 10.26 9.90 -8.55
C ALA A 131 11.76 9.65 -8.76
N THR A 132 12.59 10.30 -7.95
CA THR A 132 14.05 10.17 -8.03
C THR A 132 14.51 8.92 -7.31
N TRP A 133 15.24 8.05 -8.00
CA TRP A 133 15.80 6.82 -7.44
C TRP A 133 16.91 7.07 -6.41
N GLN A 134 17.80 8.03 -6.70
CA GLN A 134 19.03 8.27 -5.92
C GLN A 134 18.76 8.69 -4.48
N ASP A 135 17.77 9.56 -4.28
CA ASP A 135 17.45 10.15 -2.98
C ASP A 135 16.24 9.51 -2.29
N ARG A 136 15.84 8.32 -2.73
CA ARG A 136 14.61 7.67 -2.27
C ARG A 136 14.52 7.49 -0.74
N GLY A 137 15.65 7.23 -0.06
CA GLY A 137 15.68 7.12 1.40
C GLY A 137 15.36 8.44 2.08
N LYS A 138 16.07 9.52 1.69
CA LYS A 138 15.83 10.87 2.23
C LYS A 138 14.40 11.36 1.95
N ARG A 139 13.91 11.11 0.73
CA ARG A 139 12.52 11.45 0.35
C ARG A 139 11.49 10.67 1.16
N ALA A 140 11.79 9.41 1.50
CA ALA A 140 10.92 8.61 2.36
C ALA A 140 10.87 9.17 3.78
N ASP A 141 12.03 9.54 4.36
CA ASP A 141 12.10 10.16 5.69
C ASP A 141 11.34 11.49 5.71
N GLU A 142 11.57 12.35 4.72
CA GLU A 142 10.86 13.62 4.56
C GLU A 142 9.35 13.41 4.42
N ALA A 143 8.91 12.48 3.59
CA ALA A 143 7.50 12.18 3.41
C ALA A 143 6.84 11.67 4.70
N ILE A 144 7.54 10.83 5.48
CA ILE A 144 7.04 10.36 6.79
C ILE A 144 6.90 11.54 7.76
N ASP A 145 7.85 12.47 7.78
CA ASP A 145 7.78 13.65 8.65
C ASP A 145 6.63 14.59 8.26
N ILE A 146 6.40 14.78 6.95
CA ILE A 146 5.23 15.53 6.44
C ILE A 146 3.93 14.85 6.87
N LEU A 147 3.80 13.51 6.67
CA LEU A 147 2.63 12.76 7.08
C LEU A 147 2.35 12.93 8.58
N LYS A 148 3.37 12.76 9.43
CA LYS A 148 3.24 12.95 10.89
C LYS A 148 2.75 14.35 11.23
N LYS A 149 3.35 15.39 10.64
CA LYS A 149 2.94 16.78 10.88
C LYS A 149 1.48 17.03 10.47
N ILE A 150 1.06 16.54 9.29
CA ILE A 150 -0.33 16.67 8.83
C ILE A 150 -1.32 16.02 9.82
N TRP A 151 -0.93 14.90 10.43
CA TRP A 151 -1.82 14.19 11.34
C TRP A 151 -1.81 14.68 12.78
N THR A 152 -0.84 15.52 13.18
CA THR A 152 -0.64 15.90 14.59
C THR A 152 -0.59 17.39 14.85
N THR A 153 -0.56 18.23 13.82
CA THR A 153 -0.35 19.69 13.94
C THR A 153 -1.37 20.46 13.11
N ASP A 154 -1.91 21.56 13.67
CA ASP A 154 -2.80 22.50 12.98
C ASP A 154 -2.50 23.92 13.47
N PRO A 155 -2.14 24.90 12.59
CA PRO A 155 -1.85 24.73 11.16
C PRO A 155 -0.55 23.97 10.88
N VAL A 156 -0.47 23.32 9.71
CA VAL A 156 0.73 22.61 9.28
C VAL A 156 1.66 23.55 8.50
N GLU A 157 2.89 23.65 8.96
CA GLU A 157 3.98 24.30 8.24
C GLU A 157 5.13 23.33 8.04
N TYR A 158 5.65 23.25 6.81
CA TYR A 158 6.79 22.41 6.47
C TYR A 158 7.74 23.14 5.51
N GLN A 159 9.01 23.07 5.79
CA GLN A 159 10.09 23.55 4.93
C GLN A 159 10.98 22.36 4.59
N GLY A 160 11.01 21.96 3.31
CA GLY A 160 11.80 20.85 2.76
C GLY A 160 12.49 21.22 1.47
#